data_1a5bc517630bec3216e93351ad178585
#
_entry.id   1a5bc517630bec3216e93351ad178585
#
_cell.length_a   1.000
_cell.length_b   1.000
_cell.length_c   1.000
_cell.angle_alpha   90.00
_cell.angle_beta   90.00
_cell.angle_gamma   90.00
#
_symmetry.space_group_name_H-M   'P 1'
#
loop_
_entity.id
_entity.type
_entity.pdbx_description
1 polymer ?
#
loop_
_entity_poly.entity_id
_entity_poly.type
_entity_poly.pdbx_seq_one_letter_code
_entity_poly.pdbx_strand_id
1 'polypeptide(L)'
;YENDTKFVGILKNNQINMNDELSFYVYAVGNEDNTYPGSLQPGKLEIYEDNQWKNIELSDDARFPEIIILIENLRPGYFSIPIFQDYVGLHSGHYRYIHTIEGINIPMEFDVL
;
A
#
# COMPACT_ATOMS: atom_id res chain seq x y z
N TYR A 1 -24.87 0.60 -9.57
CA TYR A 1 -23.72 1.42 -9.88
C TYR A 1 -22.67 0.58 -10.58
N GLU A 2 -22.45 0.90 -11.77
CA GLU A 2 -21.43 0.20 -12.53
C GLU A 2 -20.21 1.07 -12.64
N ASN A 3 -19.20 0.62 -12.03
CA ASN A 3 -17.94 1.31 -12.10
C ASN A 3 -16.91 0.31 -12.61
N ASP A 4 -16.52 0.48 -13.83
CA ASP A 4 -15.52 -0.39 -14.42
C ASP A 4 -14.12 0.00 -13.95
N THR A 5 -14.03 0.98 -13.08
CA THR A 5 -12.75 1.44 -12.58
C THR A 5 -12.06 0.37 -11.76
N LYS A 6 -10.81 0.16 -12.08
CA LYS A 6 -9.94 -0.74 -11.33
C LYS A 6 -8.75 0.06 -10.83
N PHE A 7 -8.22 -0.37 -9.72
CA PHE A 7 -7.00 0.23 -9.19
C PHE A 7 -5.88 -0.77 -9.33
N VAL A 8 -4.75 -0.30 -9.84
CA VAL A 8 -3.56 -1.13 -10.01
C VAL A 8 -2.45 -0.51 -9.18
N GLY A 9 -1.88 -1.29 -8.28
CA GLY A 9 -0.77 -0.86 -7.46
C GLY A 9 0.54 -1.39 -8.03
N ILE A 10 1.51 -0.50 -8.17
CA ILE A 10 2.83 -0.86 -8.70
C ILE A 10 3.89 -0.37 -7.72
N LEU A 11 4.62 -1.31 -7.14
CA LEU A 11 5.71 -0.97 -6.24
C LEU A 11 6.85 -0.31 -7.00
N LYS A 12 7.43 0.72 -6.40
CA LYS A 12 8.61 1.35 -6.96
C LYS A 12 9.78 0.37 -6.94
N ASN A 13 9.89 -0.39 -5.84
CA ASN A 13 10.89 -1.46 -5.71
C ASN A 13 10.21 -2.64 -5.02
N ASN A 14 10.40 -3.83 -5.55
CA ASN A 14 9.85 -5.03 -4.91
C ASN A 14 10.80 -5.68 -3.91
N GLN A 15 11.98 -5.06 -3.71
CA GLN A 15 12.92 -5.45 -2.66
C GLN A 15 13.37 -4.18 -1.98
N ILE A 16 13.31 -4.16 -0.66
CA ILE A 16 13.71 -2.99 0.13
C ILE A 16 14.64 -3.43 1.26
N ASN A 17 15.45 -2.50 1.71
CA ASN A 17 16.33 -2.73 2.85
C ASN A 17 15.61 -2.36 4.14
N MET A 18 16.18 -2.82 5.26
CA MET A 18 15.67 -2.44 6.57
C MET A 18 15.63 -0.93 6.69
N ASN A 19 14.56 -0.43 7.27
CA ASN A 19 14.31 1.00 7.53
C ASN A 19 13.99 1.84 6.29
N ASP A 20 13.88 1.22 5.11
CA ASP A 20 13.40 1.93 3.93
C ASP A 20 11.90 2.12 3.99
N GLU A 21 11.41 3.16 3.33
CA GLU A 21 9.98 3.33 3.16
C GLU A 21 9.49 2.45 2.02
N LEU A 22 8.25 2.01 2.13
CA LEU A 22 7.59 1.29 1.05
C LEU A 22 6.90 2.31 0.15
N SER A 23 7.36 2.38 -1.09
CA SER A 23 6.85 3.36 -2.05
C SER A 23 6.17 2.67 -3.22
N PHE A 24 5.03 3.22 -3.62
CA PHE A 24 4.26 2.60 -4.70
C PHE A 24 3.39 3.64 -5.40
N TYR A 25 2.96 3.28 -6.60
CA TYR A 25 2.04 4.08 -7.39
C TYR A 25 0.71 3.35 -7.48
N VAL A 26 -0.38 4.10 -7.43
CA VAL A 26 -1.69 3.54 -7.66
C VAL A 26 -2.31 4.23 -8.86
N TYR A 27 -2.71 3.44 -9.83
CA TYR A 27 -3.36 3.91 -11.05
C TYR A 27 -4.82 3.56 -11.01
N ALA A 28 -5.66 4.50 -11.44
CA ALA A 28 -7.06 4.21 -11.68
C ALA A 28 -7.23 3.95 -13.17
N VAL A 29 -7.83 2.82 -13.52
CA VAL A 29 -8.06 2.44 -14.89
C VAL A 29 -9.55 2.22 -15.08
N GLY A 30 -10.17 3.00 -15.94
CA GLY A 30 -11.60 2.91 -16.15
C GLY A 30 -12.03 3.74 -17.35
N ASN A 31 -13.33 3.76 -17.56
CA ASN A 31 -13.90 4.46 -18.72
C ASN A 31 -14.18 5.92 -18.46
N GLU A 32 -14.06 6.36 -17.21
CA GLU A 32 -14.43 7.72 -16.86
C GLU A 32 -13.23 8.49 -16.35
N ASP A 33 -13.29 9.79 -16.57
CA ASP A 33 -12.24 10.71 -16.14
C ASP A 33 -12.55 11.18 -14.72
N ASN A 34 -12.39 10.29 -13.76
CA ASN A 34 -12.70 10.55 -12.36
C ASN A 34 -11.45 10.71 -11.53
N THR A 35 -11.63 11.43 -10.41
CA THR A 35 -10.58 11.62 -9.43
C THR A 35 -10.98 10.91 -8.15
N TYR A 36 -10.06 10.13 -7.60
CA TYR A 36 -10.31 9.35 -6.39
C TYR A 36 -9.38 9.79 -5.27
N PRO A 37 -9.92 10.09 -4.08
CA PRO A 37 -9.06 10.41 -2.95
C PRO A 37 -8.43 9.14 -2.38
N GLY A 38 -7.11 9.16 -2.23
CA GLY A 38 -6.36 8.10 -1.58
C GLY A 38 -5.72 8.64 -0.32
N SER A 39 -5.81 7.88 0.77
CA SER A 39 -5.27 8.30 2.06
C SER A 39 -3.88 7.71 2.27
N LEU A 40 -3.02 8.44 2.98
CA LEU A 40 -1.71 7.92 3.40
C LEU A 40 -1.80 7.10 4.68
N GLN A 41 -2.99 6.84 5.18
CA GLN A 41 -3.14 5.97 6.34
C GLN A 41 -2.59 4.59 6.03
N PRO A 42 -1.93 3.96 7.01
CA PRO A 42 -1.37 2.63 6.79
C PRO A 42 -2.47 1.62 6.44
N GLY A 43 -2.17 0.78 5.46
CA GLY A 43 -3.05 -0.31 5.12
C GLY A 43 -2.77 -1.52 5.99
N LYS A 44 -3.06 -2.70 5.47
CA LYS A 44 -2.82 -3.95 6.17
C LYS A 44 -1.49 -4.53 5.70
N LEU A 45 -0.63 -4.90 6.65
CA LEU A 45 0.66 -5.51 6.33
C LEU A 45 0.67 -6.95 6.84
N GLU A 46 1.13 -7.87 5.99
CA GLU A 46 1.21 -9.29 6.31
C GLU A 46 2.56 -9.84 5.91
N ILE A 47 3.04 -10.83 6.66
CA ILE A 47 4.26 -11.55 6.32
C ILE A 47 3.90 -12.98 5.95
N TYR A 48 4.60 -13.56 4.98
CA TYR A 48 4.40 -14.94 4.59
C TYR A 48 5.38 -15.84 5.33
N GLU A 49 4.87 -16.63 6.27
CA GLU A 49 5.67 -17.55 7.09
C GLU A 49 4.87 -18.81 7.34
N ASP A 50 5.56 -19.94 7.42
CA ASP A 50 4.93 -21.23 7.73
C ASP A 50 3.78 -21.55 6.78
N ASN A 51 3.97 -21.20 5.50
CA ASN A 51 2.99 -21.44 4.43
C ASN A 51 1.68 -20.67 4.60
N GLN A 52 1.71 -19.55 5.33
CA GLN A 52 0.51 -18.73 5.49
C GLN A 52 0.88 -17.26 5.68
N TRP A 53 -0.08 -16.41 5.35
CA TRP A 53 0.05 -14.98 5.60
C TRP A 53 -0.33 -14.67 7.04
N LYS A 54 0.53 -13.94 7.75
CA LYS A 54 0.30 -13.55 9.14
C LYS A 54 0.24 -12.05 9.24
N ASN A 55 -0.73 -11.55 9.98
CA ASN A 55 -0.91 -10.11 10.15
C ASN A 55 0.20 -9.51 11.01
N ILE A 56 0.67 -8.34 10.57
CA ILE A 56 1.62 -7.53 11.33
C ILE A 56 0.84 -6.38 11.95
N GLU A 57 1.02 -6.18 13.24
CA GLU A 57 0.28 -5.15 13.96
C GLU A 57 0.90 -3.77 13.79
N LEU A 58 0.03 -2.76 13.84
CA LEU A 58 0.49 -1.38 13.83
C LEU A 58 1.21 -1.06 15.14
N SER A 59 2.24 -0.24 15.01
CA SER A 59 2.97 0.29 16.16
C SER A 59 2.15 1.35 16.87
N ASP A 60 2.38 1.52 18.17
CA ASP A 60 1.79 2.63 18.92
C ASP A 60 2.30 3.97 18.40
N ASP A 61 3.44 3.97 17.72
CA ASP A 61 4.02 5.18 17.13
C ASP A 61 3.55 5.46 15.72
N ALA A 62 2.65 4.64 15.20
CA ALA A 62 2.14 4.82 13.83
C ALA A 62 1.46 6.18 13.70
N ARG A 63 1.69 6.83 12.57
CA ARG A 63 1.13 8.15 12.30
C ARG A 63 0.23 8.07 11.09
N PHE A 64 -0.86 8.83 11.15
CA PHE A 64 -1.83 8.88 10.07
C PHE A 64 -1.92 10.34 9.60
N PRO A 65 -1.05 10.75 8.66
CA PRO A 65 -1.11 12.11 8.14
C PRO A 65 -2.47 12.38 7.49
N GLU A 66 -2.97 13.58 7.69
CA GLU A 66 -4.24 13.98 7.09
C GLU A 66 -4.00 14.52 5.69
N ILE A 67 -3.28 13.76 4.89
CA ILE A 67 -2.96 14.11 3.52
C ILE A 67 -3.76 13.21 2.60
N ILE A 68 -4.40 13.81 1.62
CA ILE A 68 -5.15 13.07 0.62
C ILE A 68 -4.40 13.19 -0.70
N ILE A 69 -4.10 12.04 -1.30
CA ILE A 69 -3.46 11.98 -2.60
C ILE A 69 -4.54 11.71 -3.64
N LEU A 70 -4.63 12.58 -4.63
CA LEU A 70 -5.64 12.40 -5.68
C LEU A 70 -5.12 11.44 -6.73
N ILE A 71 -5.97 10.49 -7.08
CA ILE A 71 -5.68 9.50 -8.10
C ILE A 71 -6.63 9.76 -9.24
N GLU A 72 -6.08 10.09 -10.40
CA GLU A 72 -6.87 10.38 -11.59
C GLU A 72 -6.65 9.30 -12.64
N ASN A 73 -7.60 9.18 -13.53
CA ASN A 73 -7.46 8.30 -14.67
C ASN A 73 -6.21 8.70 -15.46
N LEU A 74 -5.32 7.76 -15.72
CA LEU A 74 -4.04 7.96 -16.42
C LEU A 74 -3.02 8.80 -15.64
N ARG A 75 -3.33 9.14 -14.37
CA ARG A 75 -2.40 9.84 -13.50
C ARG A 75 -2.30 9.11 -12.18
N PRO A 76 -1.15 8.50 -11.88
CA PRO A 76 -1.02 7.72 -10.65
C PRO A 76 -0.91 8.61 -9.43
N GLY A 77 -1.42 8.10 -8.31
CA GLY A 77 -1.08 8.63 -7.00
C GLY A 77 0.18 7.97 -6.52
N TYR A 78 1.08 8.74 -5.94
CA TYR A 78 2.32 8.19 -5.38
C TYR A 78 2.22 8.16 -3.87
N PHE A 79 2.52 7.00 -3.29
CA PHE A 79 2.45 6.78 -1.85
C PHE A 79 3.79 6.30 -1.33
N SER A 80 4.14 6.76 -0.14
CA SER A 80 5.35 6.30 0.55
C SER A 80 5.00 6.09 2.01
N ILE A 81 5.13 4.86 2.48
CA ILE A 81 4.73 4.46 3.82
C ILE A 81 5.95 4.07 4.63
N PRO A 82 6.17 4.70 5.80
CA PRO A 82 7.29 4.33 6.67
C PRO A 82 6.96 3.07 7.46
N ILE A 83 6.98 1.91 6.78
CA ILE A 83 6.51 0.67 7.38
C ILE A 83 7.30 0.24 8.60
N PHE A 84 8.59 0.56 8.67
CA PHE A 84 9.40 0.17 9.84
C PHE A 84 9.07 1.01 11.07
N GLN A 85 8.47 2.17 10.88
CA GLN A 85 7.98 3.00 11.97
C GLN A 85 6.55 2.62 12.35
N ASP A 86 5.71 2.36 11.35
CA ASP A 86 4.28 2.18 11.54
C ASP A 86 3.87 0.77 11.97
N TYR A 87 4.73 -0.22 11.73
CA TYR A 87 4.42 -1.62 12.06
C TYR A 87 5.51 -2.21 12.95
N VAL A 88 5.14 -3.19 13.78
CA VAL A 88 6.06 -3.76 14.76
C VAL A 88 6.70 -5.04 14.25
N GLY A 89 7.97 -5.25 14.63
CA GLY A 89 8.62 -6.54 14.48
C GLY A 89 9.00 -6.93 13.07
N LEU A 90 9.24 -5.96 12.18
CA LEU A 90 9.64 -6.29 10.83
C LEU A 90 11.06 -6.82 10.79
N HIS A 91 11.27 -7.87 9.99
CA HIS A 91 12.57 -8.49 9.77
C HIS A 91 12.64 -8.96 8.33
N SER A 92 13.78 -9.51 7.92
CA SER A 92 13.93 -10.02 6.56
C SER A 92 12.85 -11.05 6.27
N GLY A 93 12.23 -10.96 5.11
CA GLY A 93 11.18 -11.88 4.73
C GLY A 93 10.34 -11.38 3.57
N HIS A 94 9.30 -12.14 3.29
CA HIS A 94 8.39 -11.84 2.19
C HIS A 94 7.08 -11.27 2.75
N TYR A 95 6.68 -10.11 2.27
CA TYR A 95 5.55 -9.37 2.81
C TYR A 95 4.53 -9.04 1.75
N ARG A 96 3.34 -8.70 2.21
CA ARG A 96 2.27 -8.19 1.36
C ARG A 96 1.65 -6.97 2.04
N TYR A 97 1.64 -5.84 1.34
CA TYR A 97 0.97 -4.64 1.81
C TYR A 97 -0.33 -4.49 1.04
N ILE A 98 -1.43 -4.34 1.75
CA ILE A 98 -2.75 -4.20 1.15
C ILE A 98 -3.25 -2.79 1.39
N HIS A 99 -3.31 -2.01 0.32
CA HIS A 99 -3.84 -0.66 0.37
C HIS A 99 -5.29 -0.68 -0.08
N THR A 100 -6.14 0.11 0.58
CA THR A 100 -7.57 0.10 0.26
C THR A 100 -7.99 1.49 -0.23
N ILE A 101 -8.64 1.53 -1.38
CA ILE A 101 -9.17 2.76 -1.98
C ILE A 101 -10.59 2.45 -2.42
N GLU A 102 -11.55 3.28 -1.98
CA GLU A 102 -12.96 3.13 -2.34
C GLU A 102 -13.47 1.71 -2.09
N GLY A 103 -13.03 1.11 -0.99
CA GLY A 103 -13.43 -0.24 -0.63
C GLY A 103 -12.74 -1.34 -1.43
N ILE A 104 -11.83 -1.00 -2.31
CA ILE A 104 -11.12 -1.96 -3.14
C ILE A 104 -9.74 -2.21 -2.55
N ASN A 105 -9.42 -3.48 -2.30
CA ASN A 105 -8.12 -3.87 -1.76
C ASN A 105 -7.11 -4.06 -2.87
N ILE A 106 -5.93 -3.48 -2.67
CA ILE A 106 -4.85 -3.51 -3.65
C ILE A 106 -3.64 -4.16 -2.98
N PRO A 107 -3.43 -5.48 -3.16
CA PRO A 107 -2.30 -6.16 -2.55
C PRO A 107 -1.04 -5.97 -3.38
N MET A 108 0.09 -5.78 -2.69
CA MET A 108 1.39 -5.65 -3.33
C MET A 108 2.41 -6.43 -2.52
N GLU A 109 3.12 -7.35 -3.18
CA GLU A 109 4.10 -8.22 -2.51
C GLU A 109 5.51 -7.70 -2.72
N PHE A 110 6.31 -7.78 -1.67
CA PHE A 110 7.69 -7.30 -1.69
C PHE A 110 8.53 -8.06 -0.68
N ASP A 111 9.84 -7.95 -0.84
CA ASP A 111 10.79 -8.59 0.07
C ASP A 111 11.53 -7.55 0.87
N VAL A 112 11.76 -7.85 2.14
CA VAL A 112 12.68 -7.10 2.99
C VAL A 112 13.97 -7.91 3.08
N LEU A 113 15.05 -7.28 2.69
CA LEU A 113 16.36 -7.94 2.60
C LEU A 113 17.10 -8.00 3.93
#